data_a09fc4b1d8223768881ceebb935cb3c1
#
_entry.id   a09fc4b1d8223768881ceebb935cb3c1
#
_cell.length_a   1.000
_cell.length_b   1.000
_cell.length_c   1.000
_cell.angle_alpha   90.00
_cell.angle_beta   90.00
_cell.angle_gamma   90.00
#
_symmetry.space_group_name_H-M   'P 1'
#
loop_
_entity.id
_entity.type
_entity.pdbx_description
1 polymer ?
#
loop_
_entity_poly.entity_id
_entity_poly.type
_entity_poly.pdbx_seq_one_letter_code
_entity_poly.pdbx_strand_id
1 'polypeptide(L)'
;MSVALNTKHLSSFISEEEYAAIYPQVEAAHKQLEAKNGPGSDFLGWMTLPRDYDKEEFARIKAAAAKIREDSDVLVVAGIGGSYLGARAVVEAVKGMYHNELEDGLKIYFCGNSISPTYLNNIISLCKGKRFSINVISKSGTTTETSLAFRVLRELLEKEMGVEEANKRIYATTDRAKGTLKQLADAQGWPTFVVPDDVGGRYSVLSAVGLLPIAAAGIDIDALMQGAADAMERFSVLSPDNDAYKYAAIRNILYRKGKAVEILECYEPDFTLMNEWYKQLFGESEGKDNKGLFPASCIFSTDLHSMGQFIQEGARIMFETIVDVKKPAQDLFIDPLEGNFDGLNFLANQNMSVVNRKAMEGTILAHTDGCVPEVLIEVDDLSAYNVGYLIYFFWRACACSGYLLSVNPFNQPGVESYKKNMFALLGKPGYEGLTAELEAKLK
;
A
#
# COMPACT_ATOMS: atom_id res chain seq x y z
N MET A 1 18.93 -12.34 3.57
CA MET A 1 17.75 -12.18 4.45
C MET A 1 16.86 -11.17 3.75
N SER A 2 15.64 -11.54 3.36
CA SER A 2 14.82 -10.74 2.43
C SER A 2 14.48 -9.33 2.93
N VAL A 3 14.25 -9.20 4.25
CA VAL A 3 14.05 -7.90 4.93
C VAL A 3 14.80 -7.95 6.26
N ALA A 4 15.57 -6.91 6.56
CA ALA A 4 16.28 -6.75 7.82
C ALA A 4 16.21 -5.29 8.30
N LEU A 5 16.18 -5.10 9.62
CA LEU A 5 16.19 -3.78 10.24
C LEU A 5 17.63 -3.41 10.61
N ASN A 6 18.10 -2.28 10.11
CA ASN A 6 19.41 -1.74 10.46
C ASN A 6 19.23 -0.45 11.28
N THR A 7 19.70 -0.47 12.51
CA THR A 7 19.52 0.60 13.50
C THR A 7 20.82 1.35 13.83
N LYS A 8 21.85 1.19 12.99
CA LYS A 8 23.19 1.75 13.23
C LYS A 8 23.16 3.28 13.48
N HIS A 9 22.31 3.99 12.77
CA HIS A 9 22.20 5.46 12.83
C HIS A 9 21.25 5.97 13.92
N LEU A 10 20.74 5.06 14.78
CA LEU A 10 19.87 5.43 15.92
C LEU A 10 20.60 5.48 17.27
N SER A 11 21.87 5.06 17.36
CA SER A 11 22.57 4.90 18.63
C SER A 11 22.73 6.21 19.44
N SER A 12 22.73 7.37 18.77
CA SER A 12 22.74 8.69 19.40
C SER A 12 21.35 9.19 19.82
N PHE A 13 20.28 8.52 19.38
CA PHE A 13 18.90 8.95 19.59
C PHE A 13 18.12 8.04 20.52
N ILE A 14 18.44 6.75 20.54
CA ILE A 14 17.77 5.73 21.36
C ILE A 14 18.82 4.90 22.07
N SER A 15 18.73 4.79 23.39
CA SER A 15 19.64 3.97 24.18
C SER A 15 19.13 2.54 24.36
N GLU A 16 20.01 1.62 24.76
CA GLU A 16 19.63 0.23 25.08
C GLU A 16 18.65 0.16 26.26
N GLU A 17 18.75 1.08 27.22
CA GLU A 17 17.83 1.17 28.35
C GLU A 17 16.42 1.56 27.90
N GLU A 18 16.28 2.42 26.89
CA GLU A 18 14.98 2.81 26.32
C GLU A 18 14.33 1.63 25.58
N TYR A 19 15.11 0.81 24.86
CA TYR A 19 14.62 -0.44 24.29
C TYR A 19 14.19 -1.44 25.37
N ALA A 20 15.00 -1.61 26.42
CA ALA A 20 14.66 -2.49 27.53
C ALA A 20 13.40 -2.02 28.26
N ALA A 21 13.22 -0.72 28.43
CA ALA A 21 12.05 -0.12 29.10
C ALA A 21 10.73 -0.30 28.31
N ILE A 22 10.76 -0.28 26.98
CA ILE A 22 9.54 -0.47 26.15
C ILE A 22 9.23 -1.95 25.91
N TYR A 23 10.18 -2.85 26.00
CA TYR A 23 10.02 -4.26 25.64
C TYR A 23 8.88 -4.99 26.38
N PRO A 24 8.61 -4.77 27.67
CA PRO A 24 7.44 -5.34 28.34
C PRO A 24 6.10 -4.95 27.69
N GLN A 25 6.02 -3.74 27.08
CA GLN A 25 4.82 -3.30 26.36
C GLN A 25 4.74 -4.02 25.00
N VAL A 26 5.87 -4.29 24.33
CA VAL A 26 5.93 -5.12 23.12
C VAL A 26 5.46 -6.54 23.40
N GLU A 27 5.90 -7.14 24.52
CA GLU A 27 5.40 -8.45 24.96
C GLU A 27 3.89 -8.46 25.21
N ALA A 28 3.35 -7.40 25.83
CA ALA A 28 1.91 -7.29 26.04
C ALA A 28 1.15 -7.16 24.72
N ALA A 29 1.64 -6.37 23.79
CA ALA A 29 1.06 -6.21 22.47
C ALA A 29 1.09 -7.55 21.68
N HIS A 30 2.21 -8.26 21.72
CA HIS A 30 2.33 -9.59 21.12
C HIS A 30 1.29 -10.56 21.72
N LYS A 31 1.19 -10.64 23.05
CA LYS A 31 0.23 -11.54 23.72
C LYS A 31 -1.21 -11.20 23.34
N GLN A 32 -1.56 -9.92 23.20
CA GLN A 32 -2.89 -9.53 22.73
C GLN A 32 -3.17 -9.92 21.28
N LEU A 33 -2.18 -9.80 20.40
CA LEU A 33 -2.28 -10.24 19.00
C LEU A 33 -2.48 -11.75 18.91
N GLU A 34 -1.61 -12.55 19.55
CA GLU A 34 -1.66 -14.00 19.48
C GLU A 34 -2.92 -14.59 20.16
N ALA A 35 -3.34 -14.01 21.29
CA ALA A 35 -4.56 -14.41 21.97
C ALA A 35 -5.84 -13.91 21.28
N LYS A 36 -5.71 -13.04 20.25
CA LYS A 36 -6.82 -12.41 19.52
C LYS A 36 -7.87 -11.79 20.45
N ASN A 37 -7.42 -11.09 21.50
CA ASN A 37 -8.28 -10.52 22.54
C ASN A 37 -8.08 -9.00 22.75
N GLY A 38 -7.25 -8.37 21.91
CA GLY A 38 -7.05 -6.93 21.90
C GLY A 38 -8.17 -6.17 21.16
N PRO A 39 -8.18 -4.83 21.23
CA PRO A 39 -9.11 -4.00 20.47
C PRO A 39 -9.03 -4.30 18.97
N GLY A 40 -10.19 -4.58 18.33
CA GLY A 40 -10.28 -4.90 16.91
C GLY A 40 -9.94 -6.34 16.53
N SER A 41 -10.01 -7.26 17.52
CA SER A 41 -9.72 -8.71 17.32
C SER A 41 -10.58 -9.39 16.23
N ASP A 42 -11.72 -8.81 15.87
CA ASP A 42 -12.56 -9.29 14.77
C ASP A 42 -11.90 -9.13 13.36
N PHE A 43 -10.78 -8.40 13.28
CA PHE A 43 -10.07 -8.08 12.03
C PHE A 43 -8.63 -8.64 12.00
N LEU A 44 -8.40 -9.80 12.59
CA LEU A 44 -7.08 -10.45 12.68
C LEU A 44 -6.87 -11.60 11.69
N GLY A 45 -7.75 -11.78 10.70
CA GLY A 45 -7.61 -12.82 9.67
C GLY A 45 -6.32 -12.68 8.86
N TRP A 46 -5.80 -11.46 8.69
CA TRP A 46 -4.54 -11.22 8.01
C TRP A 46 -3.32 -11.90 8.65
N MET A 47 -3.36 -12.21 9.96
CA MET A 47 -2.23 -12.79 10.69
C MET A 47 -1.80 -14.16 10.13
N THR A 48 -2.76 -14.96 9.68
CA THR A 48 -2.49 -16.30 9.13
C THR A 48 -2.85 -16.41 7.64
N LEU A 49 -3.36 -15.34 7.04
CA LEU A 49 -3.79 -15.32 5.65
C LEU A 49 -2.73 -15.87 4.67
N PRO A 50 -1.41 -15.56 4.78
CA PRO A 50 -0.43 -16.08 3.82
C PRO A 50 -0.30 -17.61 3.80
N ARG A 51 -0.70 -18.29 4.87
CA ARG A 51 -0.73 -19.76 4.96
C ARG A 51 -2.13 -20.32 4.73
N ASP A 52 -3.13 -19.71 5.37
CA ASP A 52 -4.47 -20.28 5.54
C ASP A 52 -5.47 -19.78 4.48
N TYR A 53 -5.01 -19.13 3.41
CA TYR A 53 -5.87 -18.67 2.32
C TYR A 53 -6.61 -19.81 1.62
N ASP A 54 -7.79 -19.50 1.06
CA ASP A 54 -8.60 -20.45 0.29
C ASP A 54 -7.86 -20.84 -1.02
N LYS A 55 -7.40 -22.08 -1.09
CA LYS A 55 -6.62 -22.61 -2.22
C LYS A 55 -7.46 -22.74 -3.49
N GLU A 56 -8.77 -23.01 -3.36
CA GLU A 56 -9.67 -23.09 -4.51
C GLU A 56 -9.94 -21.71 -5.08
N GLU A 57 -10.20 -20.72 -4.23
CA GLU A 57 -10.33 -19.32 -4.68
C GLU A 57 -9.02 -18.83 -5.30
N PHE A 58 -7.88 -19.15 -4.72
CA PHE A 58 -6.58 -18.79 -5.29
C PHE A 58 -6.36 -19.37 -6.69
N ALA A 59 -6.72 -20.63 -6.91
CA ALA A 59 -6.70 -21.24 -8.24
C ALA A 59 -7.66 -20.54 -9.22
N ARG A 60 -8.86 -20.17 -8.76
CA ARG A 60 -9.82 -19.39 -9.56
C ARG A 60 -9.29 -18.00 -9.91
N ILE A 61 -8.58 -17.32 -8.99
CA ILE A 61 -7.90 -16.03 -9.24
C ILE A 61 -6.89 -16.19 -10.39
N LYS A 62 -6.03 -17.22 -10.34
CA LYS A 62 -5.05 -17.49 -11.40
C LYS A 62 -5.72 -17.76 -12.74
N ALA A 63 -6.79 -18.55 -12.75
CA ALA A 63 -7.54 -18.84 -13.97
C ALA A 63 -8.22 -17.58 -14.55
N ALA A 64 -8.82 -16.74 -13.69
CA ALA A 64 -9.42 -15.47 -14.10
C ALA A 64 -8.37 -14.49 -14.64
N ALA A 65 -7.24 -14.37 -13.99
CA ALA A 65 -6.12 -13.55 -14.45
C ALA A 65 -5.58 -13.98 -15.83
N ALA A 66 -5.42 -15.30 -16.03
CA ALA A 66 -5.01 -15.86 -17.31
C ALA A 66 -6.03 -15.53 -18.41
N LYS A 67 -7.33 -15.71 -18.15
CA LYS A 67 -8.41 -15.37 -19.09
C LYS A 67 -8.41 -13.87 -19.43
N ILE A 68 -8.27 -12.99 -18.43
CA ILE A 68 -8.20 -11.54 -18.65
C ILE A 68 -7.03 -11.19 -19.57
N ARG A 69 -5.86 -11.80 -19.35
CA ARG A 69 -4.66 -11.57 -20.19
C ARG A 69 -4.81 -12.07 -21.63
N GLU A 70 -5.60 -13.12 -21.86
CA GLU A 70 -5.83 -13.69 -23.19
C GLU A 70 -6.85 -12.87 -23.99
N ASP A 71 -7.93 -12.42 -23.34
CA ASP A 71 -9.08 -11.87 -24.06
C ASP A 71 -9.22 -10.34 -23.96
N SER A 72 -8.35 -9.66 -23.21
CA SER A 72 -8.42 -8.21 -23.00
C SER A 72 -7.12 -7.49 -23.33
N ASP A 73 -7.26 -6.30 -23.89
CA ASP A 73 -6.15 -5.36 -24.10
C ASP A 73 -5.95 -4.45 -22.87
N VAL A 74 -7.04 -4.25 -22.09
CA VAL A 74 -7.06 -3.41 -20.90
C VAL A 74 -7.83 -4.10 -19.78
N LEU A 75 -7.27 -4.07 -18.57
CA LEU A 75 -7.99 -4.32 -17.33
C LEU A 75 -8.16 -3.01 -16.57
N VAL A 76 -9.40 -2.64 -16.25
CA VAL A 76 -9.68 -1.54 -15.35
C VAL A 76 -10.04 -2.08 -13.97
N VAL A 77 -9.27 -1.71 -12.97
CA VAL A 77 -9.51 -2.05 -11.57
C VAL A 77 -10.25 -0.89 -10.90
N ALA A 78 -11.51 -1.09 -10.57
CA ALA A 78 -12.36 -0.08 -9.94
C ALA A 78 -12.46 -0.31 -8.42
N GLY A 79 -11.77 0.52 -7.63
CA GLY A 79 -11.71 0.42 -6.17
C GLY A 79 -11.14 1.67 -5.53
N ILE A 80 -11.28 1.80 -4.20
CA ILE A 80 -10.72 2.91 -3.42
C ILE A 80 -10.10 2.40 -2.12
N GLY A 81 -9.14 3.14 -1.57
CA GLY A 81 -8.44 2.77 -0.33
C GLY A 81 -7.78 1.41 -0.44
N GLY A 82 -8.05 0.51 0.50
CA GLY A 82 -7.50 -0.86 0.48
C GLY A 82 -7.93 -1.70 -0.73
N SER A 83 -9.03 -1.35 -1.39
CA SER A 83 -9.50 -2.03 -2.62
C SER A 83 -8.77 -1.57 -3.90
N TYR A 84 -7.78 -0.71 -3.78
CA TYR A 84 -7.05 -0.12 -4.89
C TYR A 84 -5.54 -0.06 -4.60
N LEU A 85 -5.19 0.55 -3.45
CA LEU A 85 -3.84 1.07 -3.23
C LEU A 85 -2.81 -0.04 -3.10
N GLY A 86 -3.11 -1.10 -2.34
CA GLY A 86 -2.17 -2.20 -2.15
C GLY A 86 -1.87 -2.95 -3.45
N ALA A 87 -2.90 -3.22 -4.28
CA ALA A 87 -2.71 -3.88 -5.57
C ALA A 87 -1.83 -3.04 -6.50
N ARG A 88 -2.13 -1.74 -6.62
CA ARG A 88 -1.37 -0.83 -7.46
C ARG A 88 0.08 -0.69 -6.97
N ALA A 89 0.27 -0.59 -5.66
CA ALA A 89 1.60 -0.51 -5.05
C ALA A 89 2.47 -1.72 -5.40
N VAL A 90 1.93 -2.93 -5.29
CA VAL A 90 2.65 -4.16 -5.68
C VAL A 90 2.95 -4.19 -7.18
N VAL A 91 1.97 -3.81 -8.02
CA VAL A 91 2.18 -3.81 -9.48
C VAL A 91 3.31 -2.86 -9.86
N GLU A 92 3.28 -1.61 -9.39
CA GLU A 92 4.32 -0.63 -9.73
C GLU A 92 5.68 -0.96 -9.10
N ALA A 93 5.73 -1.49 -7.87
CA ALA A 93 6.99 -1.88 -7.25
C ALA A 93 7.68 -3.06 -7.95
N VAL A 94 6.91 -4.04 -8.43
CA VAL A 94 7.47 -5.27 -9.04
C VAL A 94 7.72 -5.12 -10.54
N LYS A 95 6.85 -4.36 -11.25
CA LYS A 95 6.89 -4.24 -12.72
C LYS A 95 7.47 -2.91 -13.20
N GLY A 96 7.60 -1.94 -12.30
CA GLY A 96 7.96 -0.56 -12.63
C GLY A 96 6.75 0.32 -12.95
N MET A 97 6.91 1.63 -12.74
CA MET A 97 5.85 2.63 -12.98
C MET A 97 5.46 2.76 -14.46
N TYR A 98 6.34 2.36 -15.38
CA TYR A 98 6.13 2.40 -16.83
C TYR A 98 5.73 1.03 -17.42
N HIS A 99 5.29 0.07 -16.61
CA HIS A 99 4.97 -1.27 -17.08
C HIS A 99 3.94 -1.31 -18.23
N ASN A 100 2.98 -0.37 -18.23
CA ASN A 100 1.99 -0.26 -19.28
C ASN A 100 2.57 0.16 -20.65
N GLU A 101 3.67 0.89 -20.66
CA GLU A 101 4.35 1.38 -21.86
C GLU A 101 5.43 0.41 -22.36
N LEU A 102 6.11 -0.25 -21.44
CA LEU A 102 7.28 -1.09 -21.74
C LEU A 102 6.94 -2.54 -22.04
N GLU A 103 5.83 -3.05 -21.54
CA GLU A 103 5.42 -4.44 -21.76
C GLU A 103 4.36 -4.54 -22.85
N ASP A 104 4.45 -5.57 -23.67
CA ASP A 104 3.37 -5.93 -24.59
C ASP A 104 2.23 -6.65 -23.86
N GLY A 105 1.00 -6.58 -24.42
CA GLY A 105 -0.17 -7.27 -23.90
C GLY A 105 -1.06 -6.41 -23.00
N LEU A 106 -1.59 -6.99 -21.93
CA LEU A 106 -2.59 -6.37 -21.07
C LEU A 106 -2.07 -5.11 -20.36
N LYS A 107 -2.80 -4.00 -20.54
CA LYS A 107 -2.55 -2.76 -19.79
C LYS A 107 -3.48 -2.69 -18.58
N ILE A 108 -2.97 -2.25 -17.45
CA ILE A 108 -3.74 -2.18 -16.19
C ILE A 108 -3.90 -0.73 -15.76
N TYR A 109 -5.14 -0.31 -15.62
CA TYR A 109 -5.48 1.02 -15.12
C TYR A 109 -6.37 0.92 -13.90
N PHE A 110 -6.22 1.89 -13.00
CA PHE A 110 -6.98 1.95 -11.76
C PHE A 110 -7.93 3.14 -11.79
N CYS A 111 -9.15 2.98 -11.28
CA CYS A 111 -10.13 4.05 -11.14
C CYS A 111 -11.05 3.82 -9.95
N GLY A 112 -12.06 4.70 -9.76
CA GLY A 112 -12.95 4.60 -8.60
C GLY A 112 -12.29 4.97 -7.27
N ASN A 113 -11.07 5.48 -7.32
CA ASN A 113 -10.34 6.07 -6.21
C ASN A 113 -10.46 7.60 -6.17
N SER A 114 -11.25 8.17 -7.06
CA SER A 114 -11.54 9.60 -7.17
C SER A 114 -12.90 9.80 -7.86
N ILE A 115 -13.56 10.91 -7.55
CA ILE A 115 -14.77 11.38 -8.25
C ILE A 115 -14.46 12.50 -9.25
N SER A 116 -13.18 12.68 -9.60
CA SER A 116 -12.77 13.65 -10.63
C SER A 116 -13.30 13.20 -12.02
N PRO A 117 -14.12 14.04 -12.69
CA PRO A 117 -14.60 13.70 -14.03
C PRO A 117 -13.48 13.67 -15.05
N THR A 118 -12.46 14.53 -14.93
CA THR A 118 -11.29 14.53 -15.82
C THR A 118 -10.54 13.20 -15.74
N TYR A 119 -10.27 12.73 -14.52
CA TYR A 119 -9.58 11.46 -14.31
C TYR A 119 -10.36 10.29 -14.92
N LEU A 120 -11.66 10.20 -14.66
CA LEU A 120 -12.50 9.12 -15.20
C LEU A 120 -12.59 9.20 -16.74
N ASN A 121 -12.69 10.39 -17.33
CA ASN A 121 -12.69 10.55 -18.79
C ASN A 121 -11.37 10.09 -19.45
N ASN A 122 -10.24 10.26 -18.77
CA ASN A 122 -8.97 9.72 -19.25
C ASN A 122 -9.01 8.18 -19.31
N ILE A 123 -9.53 7.53 -18.26
CA ILE A 123 -9.70 6.07 -18.24
C ILE A 123 -10.66 5.60 -19.34
N ILE A 124 -11.79 6.29 -19.53
CA ILE A 124 -12.73 6.01 -20.62
C ILE A 124 -12.01 6.08 -21.98
N SER A 125 -11.19 7.10 -22.18
CA SER A 125 -10.44 7.28 -23.44
C SER A 125 -9.42 6.17 -23.69
N LEU A 126 -8.79 5.66 -22.63
CA LEU A 126 -7.86 4.52 -22.69
C LEU A 126 -8.57 3.21 -22.99
N CYS A 127 -9.88 3.08 -22.71
CA CYS A 127 -10.68 1.88 -22.97
C CYS A 127 -11.35 1.87 -24.35
N LYS A 128 -11.68 3.04 -24.90
CA LYS A 128 -12.43 3.16 -26.17
C LYS A 128 -11.73 2.40 -27.30
N GLY A 129 -12.53 1.57 -28.03
CA GLY A 129 -12.07 0.79 -29.16
C GLY A 129 -11.12 -0.36 -28.82
N LYS A 130 -11.03 -0.72 -27.53
CA LYS A 130 -10.20 -1.83 -27.03
C LYS A 130 -11.09 -2.88 -26.38
N ARG A 131 -10.61 -4.13 -26.39
CA ARG A 131 -11.22 -5.18 -25.57
C ARG A 131 -10.80 -4.91 -24.12
N PHE A 132 -11.73 -4.54 -23.26
CA PHE A 132 -11.39 -4.32 -21.88
C PHE A 132 -12.23 -5.14 -20.91
N SER A 133 -11.66 -5.46 -19.77
CA SER A 133 -12.31 -6.10 -18.63
C SER A 133 -12.33 -5.16 -17.43
N ILE A 134 -13.27 -5.37 -16.53
CA ILE A 134 -13.42 -4.60 -15.29
C ILE A 134 -13.32 -5.55 -14.10
N ASN A 135 -12.40 -5.27 -13.17
CA ASN A 135 -12.41 -5.82 -11.84
C ASN A 135 -12.96 -4.77 -10.88
N VAL A 136 -14.23 -4.90 -10.48
CA VAL A 136 -14.84 -4.02 -9.49
C VAL A 136 -14.68 -4.59 -8.09
N ILE A 137 -14.09 -3.79 -7.19
CA ILE A 137 -13.71 -4.21 -5.84
C ILE A 137 -14.44 -3.34 -4.81
N SER A 138 -15.47 -3.88 -4.20
CA SER A 138 -16.24 -3.21 -3.14
C SER A 138 -16.99 -4.24 -2.29
N LYS A 139 -16.70 -4.26 -0.98
CA LYS A 139 -17.39 -5.20 -0.06
C LYS A 139 -18.89 -4.95 -0.02
N SER A 140 -19.32 -3.70 0.19
CA SER A 140 -20.75 -3.34 0.26
C SER A 140 -21.41 -3.15 -1.12
N GLY A 141 -20.64 -2.75 -2.12
CA GLY A 141 -21.16 -2.30 -3.42
C GLY A 141 -21.78 -0.91 -3.41
N THR A 142 -21.64 -0.15 -2.31
CA THR A 142 -22.26 1.18 -2.14
C THR A 142 -21.23 2.30 -1.94
N THR A 143 -19.94 1.99 -2.05
CA THR A 143 -18.89 3.02 -2.00
C THR A 143 -19.05 3.96 -3.20
N THR A 144 -19.31 5.22 -2.93
CA THR A 144 -19.76 6.21 -3.94
C THR A 144 -18.81 6.29 -5.12
N GLU A 145 -17.53 6.48 -4.86
CA GLU A 145 -16.47 6.67 -5.85
C GLU A 145 -16.38 5.45 -6.79
N THR A 146 -16.27 4.26 -6.21
CA THR A 146 -16.17 2.99 -6.95
C THR A 146 -17.44 2.70 -7.73
N SER A 147 -18.63 2.92 -7.11
CA SER A 147 -19.91 2.64 -7.75
C SER A 147 -20.19 3.55 -8.95
N LEU A 148 -19.81 4.84 -8.85
CA LEU A 148 -19.92 5.78 -9.97
C LEU A 148 -19.01 5.39 -11.13
N ALA A 149 -17.76 5.12 -10.85
CA ALA A 149 -16.79 4.69 -11.88
C ALA A 149 -17.24 3.39 -12.55
N PHE A 150 -17.67 2.40 -11.77
CA PHE A 150 -18.16 1.13 -12.27
C PHE A 150 -19.40 1.28 -13.14
N ARG A 151 -20.37 2.11 -12.73
CA ARG A 151 -21.60 2.39 -13.52
C ARG A 151 -21.26 2.91 -14.91
N VAL A 152 -20.37 3.91 -14.99
CA VAL A 152 -19.96 4.54 -16.26
C VAL A 152 -19.17 3.56 -17.14
N LEU A 153 -18.25 2.82 -16.56
CA LEU A 153 -17.43 1.86 -17.31
C LEU A 153 -18.23 0.65 -17.78
N ARG A 154 -19.18 0.17 -16.97
CA ARG A 154 -20.10 -0.90 -17.37
C ARG A 154 -20.95 -0.47 -18.56
N GLU A 155 -21.54 0.73 -18.51
CA GLU A 155 -22.32 1.29 -19.62
C GLU A 155 -21.48 1.38 -20.92
N LEU A 156 -20.23 1.82 -20.81
CA LEU A 156 -19.29 1.87 -21.91
C LEU A 156 -19.05 0.45 -22.47
N LEU A 157 -18.76 -0.52 -21.62
CA LEU A 157 -18.49 -1.90 -22.00
C LEU A 157 -19.69 -2.55 -22.70
N GLU A 158 -20.89 -2.37 -22.13
CA GLU A 158 -22.15 -2.88 -22.72
C GLU A 158 -22.46 -2.22 -24.08
N LYS A 159 -22.15 -0.94 -24.24
CA LYS A 159 -22.34 -0.21 -25.50
C LYS A 159 -21.38 -0.68 -26.59
N GLU A 160 -20.13 -0.95 -26.24
CA GLU A 160 -19.09 -1.33 -27.24
C GLU A 160 -19.15 -2.81 -27.62
N MET A 161 -19.50 -3.70 -26.69
CA MET A 161 -19.41 -5.16 -26.89
C MET A 161 -20.77 -5.87 -26.81
N GLY A 162 -21.83 -5.20 -26.41
CA GLY A 162 -23.13 -5.81 -26.09
C GLY A 162 -23.13 -6.44 -24.70
N VAL A 163 -24.34 -6.57 -24.13
CA VAL A 163 -24.56 -6.99 -22.73
C VAL A 163 -24.00 -8.39 -22.45
N GLU A 164 -24.20 -9.34 -23.37
CA GLU A 164 -23.75 -10.73 -23.17
C GLU A 164 -22.22 -10.84 -23.07
N GLU A 165 -21.49 -10.16 -23.95
CA GLU A 165 -20.03 -10.17 -23.93
C GLU A 165 -19.47 -9.33 -22.78
N ALA A 166 -20.11 -8.20 -22.44
CA ALA A 166 -19.76 -7.39 -21.30
C ALA A 166 -19.82 -8.18 -19.99
N ASN A 167 -20.86 -9.01 -19.79
CA ASN A 167 -21.00 -9.84 -18.60
C ASN A 167 -19.86 -10.89 -18.44
N LYS A 168 -19.22 -11.32 -19.51
CA LYS A 168 -18.06 -12.23 -19.46
C LYS A 168 -16.77 -11.54 -19.03
N ARG A 169 -16.73 -10.19 -19.03
CA ARG A 169 -15.56 -9.34 -18.81
C ARG A 169 -15.62 -8.55 -17.53
N ILE A 170 -16.65 -8.77 -16.68
CA ILE A 170 -16.79 -8.14 -15.38
C ILE A 170 -16.50 -9.18 -14.29
N TYR A 171 -15.55 -8.83 -13.41
CA TYR A 171 -15.11 -9.63 -12.28
C TYR A 171 -15.40 -8.85 -10.99
N ALA A 172 -16.20 -9.40 -10.09
CA ALA A 172 -16.60 -8.71 -8.87
C ALA A 172 -15.86 -9.28 -7.64
N THR A 173 -15.01 -8.47 -7.02
CA THR A 173 -14.42 -8.79 -5.72
C THR A 173 -15.24 -8.10 -4.64
N THR A 174 -16.02 -8.89 -3.89
CA THR A 174 -17.09 -8.36 -3.02
C THR A 174 -17.33 -9.26 -1.79
N ASP A 175 -18.37 -8.97 -1.02
CA ASP A 175 -18.80 -9.81 0.09
C ASP A 175 -19.20 -11.22 -0.39
N ARG A 176 -19.01 -12.21 0.46
CA ARG A 176 -19.35 -13.62 0.15
C ARG A 176 -20.84 -13.83 -0.14
N ALA A 177 -21.73 -13.15 0.59
CA ALA A 177 -23.14 -13.47 0.62
C ALA A 177 -24.11 -12.27 0.49
N LYS A 178 -23.65 -11.05 0.79
CA LYS A 178 -24.50 -9.87 0.93
C LYS A 178 -23.92 -8.64 0.23
N GLY A 179 -24.72 -7.57 0.18
CA GLY A 179 -24.32 -6.31 -0.46
C GLY A 179 -24.85 -6.18 -1.90
N THR A 180 -24.94 -4.94 -2.35
CA THR A 180 -25.55 -4.63 -3.67
C THR A 180 -24.72 -5.15 -4.83
N LEU A 181 -23.39 -5.13 -4.71
CA LEU A 181 -22.50 -5.67 -5.75
C LEU A 181 -22.61 -7.20 -5.84
N LYS A 182 -22.72 -7.90 -4.70
CA LYS A 182 -22.91 -9.36 -4.70
C LYS A 182 -24.23 -9.74 -5.36
N GLN A 183 -25.33 -9.08 -4.99
CA GLN A 183 -26.63 -9.32 -5.59
C GLN A 183 -26.64 -9.07 -7.11
N LEU A 184 -26.00 -8.00 -7.55
CA LEU A 184 -25.86 -7.68 -8.97
C LEU A 184 -25.00 -8.72 -9.69
N ALA A 185 -23.88 -9.10 -9.14
CA ALA A 185 -22.98 -10.11 -9.72
C ALA A 185 -23.68 -11.46 -9.89
N ASP A 186 -24.43 -11.90 -8.87
CA ASP A 186 -25.21 -13.14 -8.93
C ASP A 186 -26.30 -13.09 -9.99
N ALA A 187 -27.01 -11.98 -10.08
CA ALA A 187 -28.09 -11.78 -11.07
C ALA A 187 -27.56 -11.74 -12.52
N GLN A 188 -26.31 -11.28 -12.73
CA GLN A 188 -25.68 -11.19 -14.05
C GLN A 188 -24.76 -12.38 -14.37
N GLY A 189 -24.51 -13.28 -13.41
CA GLY A 189 -23.62 -14.43 -13.58
C GLY A 189 -22.14 -14.06 -13.64
N TRP A 190 -21.72 -12.95 -13.03
CA TRP A 190 -20.32 -12.56 -13.02
C TRP A 190 -19.47 -13.44 -12.08
N PRO A 191 -18.22 -13.76 -12.44
CA PRO A 191 -17.28 -14.36 -11.50
C PRO A 191 -17.11 -13.48 -10.25
N THR A 192 -17.27 -14.08 -9.06
CA THR A 192 -17.11 -13.39 -7.79
C THR A 192 -15.92 -13.92 -7.00
N PHE A 193 -15.22 -12.99 -6.32
CA PHE A 193 -14.11 -13.26 -5.40
C PHE A 193 -14.40 -12.59 -4.06
N VAL A 194 -13.91 -13.19 -2.98
CA VAL A 194 -14.34 -12.80 -1.63
C VAL A 194 -13.42 -11.75 -1.03
N VAL A 195 -14.03 -10.67 -0.53
CA VAL A 195 -13.39 -9.78 0.44
C VAL A 195 -13.59 -10.41 1.82
N PRO A 196 -12.52 -10.87 2.51
CA PRO A 196 -12.68 -11.55 3.80
C PRO A 196 -13.35 -10.65 4.84
N ASP A 197 -14.17 -11.24 5.72
CA ASP A 197 -14.90 -10.48 6.75
C ASP A 197 -14.00 -10.03 7.89
N ASP A 198 -12.99 -10.81 8.19
CA ASP A 198 -12.04 -10.67 9.29
C ASP A 198 -10.73 -9.97 8.87
N VAL A 199 -10.69 -9.36 7.68
CA VAL A 199 -9.54 -8.60 7.16
C VAL A 199 -9.95 -7.18 6.80
N GLY A 200 -9.35 -6.20 7.46
CA GLY A 200 -9.56 -4.79 7.15
C GLY A 200 -8.97 -4.39 5.79
N GLY A 201 -9.52 -3.34 5.16
CA GLY A 201 -9.12 -2.92 3.80
C GLY A 201 -7.62 -2.72 3.61
N ARG A 202 -6.94 -2.05 4.54
CA ARG A 202 -5.48 -1.81 4.47
C ARG A 202 -4.61 -3.04 4.76
N TYR A 203 -5.22 -4.14 5.22
CA TYR A 203 -4.60 -5.45 5.42
C TYR A 203 -5.03 -6.49 4.37
N SER A 204 -5.65 -6.08 3.24
CA SER A 204 -6.33 -7.00 2.33
C SER A 204 -5.57 -7.30 1.03
N VAL A 205 -4.40 -6.71 0.80
CA VAL A 205 -3.67 -6.86 -0.49
C VAL A 205 -3.31 -8.32 -0.82
N LEU A 206 -3.10 -9.17 0.18
CA LEU A 206 -2.83 -10.61 0.02
C LEU A 206 -4.11 -11.49 0.00
N SER A 207 -5.28 -10.88 -0.15
CA SER A 207 -6.55 -11.56 -0.44
C SER A 207 -6.93 -11.37 -1.92
N ALA A 208 -8.07 -11.88 -2.34
CA ALA A 208 -8.60 -11.66 -3.69
C ALA A 208 -8.63 -10.19 -4.11
N VAL A 209 -8.71 -9.26 -3.14
CA VAL A 209 -8.69 -7.81 -3.35
C VAL A 209 -7.43 -7.35 -4.11
N GLY A 210 -6.27 -7.84 -3.72
CA GLY A 210 -5.01 -7.52 -4.39
C GLY A 210 -4.57 -8.57 -5.39
N LEU A 211 -4.78 -9.86 -5.06
CA LEU A 211 -4.21 -10.96 -5.82
C LEU A 211 -4.74 -11.06 -7.26
N LEU A 212 -6.02 -10.74 -7.51
CA LEU A 212 -6.55 -10.80 -8.88
C LEU A 212 -5.91 -9.75 -9.81
N PRO A 213 -5.89 -8.45 -9.49
CA PRO A 213 -5.19 -7.48 -10.34
C PRO A 213 -3.67 -7.71 -10.42
N ILE A 214 -3.02 -8.16 -9.34
CA ILE A 214 -1.59 -8.48 -9.32
C ILE A 214 -1.27 -9.66 -10.26
N ALA A 215 -2.06 -10.74 -10.20
CA ALA A 215 -1.91 -11.88 -11.10
C ALA A 215 -2.20 -11.49 -12.57
N ALA A 216 -3.21 -10.65 -12.81
CA ALA A 216 -3.50 -10.11 -14.14
C ALA A 216 -2.35 -9.26 -14.69
N ALA A 217 -1.60 -8.56 -13.83
CA ALA A 217 -0.34 -7.89 -14.20
C ALA A 217 0.78 -8.88 -14.60
N GLY A 218 0.59 -10.18 -14.43
CA GLY A 218 1.60 -11.20 -14.73
C GLY A 218 2.64 -11.37 -13.64
N ILE A 219 2.37 -10.88 -12.44
CA ILE A 219 3.22 -11.06 -11.27
C ILE A 219 2.96 -12.44 -10.66
N ASP A 220 4.02 -13.12 -10.26
CA ASP A 220 3.93 -14.41 -9.57
C ASP A 220 3.36 -14.24 -8.16
N ILE A 221 2.06 -14.53 -8.04
CA ILE A 221 1.36 -14.46 -6.74
C ILE A 221 1.69 -15.63 -5.81
N ASP A 222 2.22 -16.75 -6.32
CA ASP A 222 2.74 -17.83 -5.46
C ASP A 222 4.00 -17.35 -4.74
N ALA A 223 4.93 -16.70 -5.44
CA ALA A 223 6.11 -16.10 -4.85
C ALA A 223 5.77 -14.98 -3.86
N LEU A 224 4.78 -14.13 -4.19
CA LEU A 224 4.29 -13.07 -3.30
C LEU A 224 3.75 -13.65 -1.97
N MET A 225 2.90 -14.66 -2.06
CA MET A 225 2.33 -15.33 -0.89
C MET A 225 3.37 -16.11 -0.09
N GLN A 226 4.36 -16.73 -0.76
CA GLN A 226 5.45 -17.42 -0.09
C GLN A 226 6.31 -16.47 0.72
N GLY A 227 6.69 -15.31 0.14
CA GLY A 227 7.43 -14.28 0.86
C GLY A 227 6.70 -13.78 2.11
N ALA A 228 5.39 -13.56 1.99
CA ALA A 228 4.56 -13.19 3.13
C ALA A 228 4.42 -14.32 4.18
N ALA A 229 4.38 -15.58 3.76
CA ALA A 229 4.32 -16.74 4.66
C ALA A 229 5.64 -16.88 5.46
N ASP A 230 6.77 -16.73 4.81
CA ASP A 230 8.08 -16.79 5.48
C ASP A 230 8.26 -15.62 6.46
N ALA A 231 7.78 -14.44 6.10
CA ALA A 231 7.72 -13.28 7.01
C ALA A 231 6.77 -13.54 8.20
N MET A 232 5.63 -14.17 7.95
CA MET A 232 4.68 -14.55 9.00
C MET A 232 5.34 -15.47 10.02
N GLU A 233 6.04 -16.51 9.58
CA GLU A 233 6.74 -17.43 10.48
C GLU A 233 7.79 -16.70 11.31
N ARG A 234 8.60 -15.85 10.68
CA ARG A 234 9.66 -15.09 11.35
C ARG A 234 9.11 -14.10 12.38
N PHE A 235 8.13 -13.27 11.98
CA PHE A 235 7.67 -12.15 12.81
C PHE A 235 6.55 -12.51 13.79
N SER A 236 6.05 -13.77 13.78
CA SER A 236 5.14 -14.27 14.82
C SER A 236 5.88 -14.67 16.11
N VAL A 237 7.19 -14.75 16.10
CA VAL A 237 7.98 -15.14 17.27
C VAL A 237 8.26 -13.95 18.16
N LEU A 238 7.96 -14.06 19.46
CA LEU A 238 8.35 -13.06 20.46
C LEU A 238 9.86 -13.18 20.73
N SER A 239 10.61 -12.19 20.28
CA SER A 239 12.05 -12.12 20.47
C SER A 239 12.50 -10.65 20.43
N PRO A 240 13.53 -10.25 21.19
CA PRO A 240 14.20 -8.96 21.01
C PRO A 240 14.76 -8.76 19.59
N ASP A 241 15.07 -9.86 18.89
CA ASP A 241 15.58 -9.86 17.50
C ASP A 241 14.46 -9.87 16.45
N ASN A 242 13.20 -9.72 16.85
CA ASN A 242 12.09 -9.56 15.92
C ASN A 242 12.09 -8.14 15.33
N ASP A 243 12.56 -8.01 14.10
CA ASP A 243 12.72 -6.72 13.42
C ASP A 243 11.41 -5.93 13.31
N ALA A 244 10.26 -6.60 13.13
CA ALA A 244 8.96 -5.92 13.07
C ALA A 244 8.57 -5.30 14.43
N TYR A 245 8.84 -6.01 15.51
CA TYR A 245 8.59 -5.51 16.86
C TYR A 245 9.61 -4.44 17.27
N LYS A 246 10.87 -4.62 16.88
CA LYS A 246 11.91 -3.62 17.12
C LYS A 246 11.58 -2.31 16.40
N TYR A 247 11.12 -2.39 15.16
CA TYR A 247 10.66 -1.22 14.41
C TYR A 247 9.46 -0.53 15.09
N ALA A 248 8.45 -1.30 15.53
CA ALA A 248 7.33 -0.75 16.28
C ALA A 248 7.78 -0.05 17.58
N ALA A 249 8.76 -0.63 18.29
CA ALA A 249 9.35 -0.04 19.49
C ALA A 249 10.07 1.28 19.19
N ILE A 250 10.93 1.32 18.15
CA ILE A 250 11.63 2.53 17.68
C ILE A 250 10.64 3.65 17.42
N ARG A 251 9.61 3.41 16.63
CA ARG A 251 8.57 4.39 16.31
C ARG A 251 7.94 5.00 17.57
N ASN A 252 7.58 4.15 18.54
CA ASN A 252 6.95 4.58 19.77
C ASN A 252 7.92 5.30 20.71
N ILE A 253 9.20 4.92 20.77
CA ILE A 253 10.23 5.65 21.52
C ILE A 253 10.40 7.05 20.95
N LEU A 254 10.60 7.15 19.62
CA LEU A 254 10.79 8.44 18.96
C LEU A 254 9.55 9.33 19.09
N TYR A 255 8.34 8.78 18.97
CA TYR A 255 7.10 9.50 19.22
C TYR A 255 7.05 10.10 20.63
N ARG A 256 7.39 9.31 21.65
CA ARG A 256 7.47 9.78 23.07
C ARG A 256 8.55 10.84 23.29
N LYS A 257 9.57 10.87 22.43
CA LYS A 257 10.63 11.91 22.42
C LYS A 257 10.25 13.15 21.59
N GLY A 258 8.99 13.24 21.13
CA GLY A 258 8.46 14.41 20.43
C GLY A 258 8.63 14.37 18.90
N LYS A 259 9.04 13.25 18.32
CA LYS A 259 9.01 13.07 16.86
C LYS A 259 7.57 12.78 16.46
N ALA A 260 6.92 13.74 15.81
CA ALA A 260 5.50 13.65 15.43
C ALA A 260 5.30 13.15 13.98
N VAL A 261 6.36 13.16 13.18
CA VAL A 261 6.33 12.81 11.76
C VAL A 261 7.32 11.69 11.49
N GLU A 262 6.89 10.67 10.78
CA GLU A 262 7.76 9.67 10.18
C GLU A 262 7.74 9.84 8.66
N ILE A 263 8.91 9.95 8.06
CA ILE A 263 9.07 10.02 6.60
C ILE A 263 9.57 8.65 6.13
N LEU A 264 8.72 7.91 5.41
CA LEU A 264 9.16 6.71 4.69
C LEU A 264 9.77 7.14 3.36
N GLU A 265 10.96 6.66 3.08
CA GLU A 265 11.70 7.05 1.88
C GLU A 265 12.36 5.86 1.18
N CYS A 266 12.50 6.00 -0.12
CA CYS A 266 13.19 5.03 -0.96
C CYS A 266 13.93 5.76 -2.09
N TYR A 267 15.04 5.17 -2.54
CA TYR A 267 15.84 5.66 -3.67
C TYR A 267 15.47 4.99 -5.00
N GLU A 268 14.37 4.19 -5.00
CA GLU A 268 13.77 3.59 -6.19
C GLU A 268 12.40 4.24 -6.46
N PRO A 269 12.23 4.97 -7.58
CA PRO A 269 10.98 5.65 -7.92
C PRO A 269 9.77 4.70 -8.02
N ASP A 270 9.98 3.46 -8.42
CA ASP A 270 8.94 2.43 -8.50
C ASP A 270 8.31 2.09 -7.14
N PHE A 271 8.95 2.52 -6.03
CA PHE A 271 8.44 2.37 -4.68
C PHE A 271 7.38 3.43 -4.29
N THR A 272 7.11 4.42 -5.11
CA THR A 272 6.21 5.55 -4.80
C THR A 272 4.85 5.10 -4.27
N LEU A 273 4.21 4.14 -4.90
CA LEU A 273 2.89 3.65 -4.47
C LEU A 273 2.95 2.76 -3.22
N MET A 274 4.09 2.15 -2.93
CA MET A 274 4.32 1.47 -1.64
C MET A 274 4.37 2.50 -0.50
N ASN A 275 4.94 3.68 -0.73
CA ASN A 275 4.88 4.79 0.21
C ASN A 275 3.44 5.25 0.47
N GLU A 276 2.60 5.35 -0.57
CA GLU A 276 1.18 5.69 -0.41
C GLU A 276 0.41 4.60 0.36
N TRP A 277 0.67 3.33 0.07
CA TRP A 277 0.09 2.21 0.81
C TRP A 277 0.53 2.23 2.28
N TYR A 278 1.79 2.51 2.56
CA TYR A 278 2.31 2.69 3.92
C TYR A 278 1.57 3.79 4.68
N LYS A 279 1.35 4.95 4.03
CA LYS A 279 0.59 6.06 4.63
C LYS A 279 -0.83 5.64 5.01
N GLN A 280 -1.52 4.87 4.16
CA GLN A 280 -2.82 4.33 4.51
C GLN A 280 -2.72 3.34 5.68
N LEU A 281 -1.77 2.40 5.62
CA LEU A 281 -1.60 1.39 6.65
C LEU A 281 -1.42 2.01 8.03
N PHE A 282 -0.42 2.88 8.19
CA PHE A 282 -0.10 3.47 9.49
C PHE A 282 -1.04 4.62 9.86
N GLY A 283 -1.41 5.49 8.93
CA GLY A 283 -2.30 6.62 9.19
C GLY A 283 -3.68 6.20 9.71
N GLU A 284 -4.32 5.25 9.04
CA GLU A 284 -5.62 4.72 9.50
C GLU A 284 -5.51 3.85 10.76
N SER A 285 -4.36 3.21 11.00
CA SER A 285 -4.19 2.33 12.16
C SER A 285 -3.86 3.09 13.43
N GLU A 286 -3.03 4.11 13.36
CA GLU A 286 -2.48 4.82 14.52
C GLU A 286 -3.12 6.18 14.80
N GLY A 287 -3.60 6.89 13.76
CA GLY A 287 -4.16 8.24 13.87
C GLY A 287 -5.51 8.28 14.58
N LYS A 288 -5.55 8.00 15.89
CA LYS A 288 -6.74 7.92 16.74
C LYS A 288 -6.50 8.54 18.10
N ASP A 289 -7.55 8.97 18.77
CA ASP A 289 -7.49 9.52 20.13
C ASP A 289 -6.47 10.68 20.27
N ASN A 290 -6.30 11.48 19.22
CA ASN A 290 -5.28 12.54 19.13
C ASN A 290 -3.84 12.02 19.31
N LYS A 291 -3.57 10.78 18.93
CA LYS A 291 -2.26 10.12 18.97
C LYS A 291 -1.83 9.67 17.56
N GLY A 292 -0.61 9.19 17.49
CA GLY A 292 -0.01 8.57 16.31
C GLY A 292 0.99 9.47 15.61
N LEU A 293 1.94 8.82 14.92
CA LEU A 293 2.88 9.47 14.03
C LEU A 293 2.16 9.87 12.74
N PHE A 294 2.44 11.05 12.23
CA PHE A 294 1.97 11.44 10.90
C PHE A 294 2.86 10.76 9.84
N PRO A 295 2.32 9.84 9.04
CA PRO A 295 3.11 9.13 8.04
C PRO A 295 3.26 10.01 6.79
N ALA A 296 4.47 10.52 6.58
CA ALA A 296 4.89 11.20 5.36
C ALA A 296 5.70 10.26 4.47
N SER A 297 6.07 10.70 3.28
CA SER A 297 6.98 9.96 2.40
C SER A 297 7.75 10.87 1.46
N CYS A 298 8.93 10.40 1.04
CA CYS A 298 9.75 10.99 0.00
C CYS A 298 10.27 9.92 -0.96
N ILE A 299 10.55 10.33 -2.19
CA ILE A 299 11.33 9.56 -3.16
C ILE A 299 12.62 10.32 -3.46
N PHE A 300 13.70 9.79 -2.98
CA PHE A 300 15.02 10.37 -3.22
C PHE A 300 15.66 9.81 -4.51
N SER A 301 16.48 10.58 -5.21
CA SER A 301 16.96 11.95 -4.94
C SER A 301 15.98 13.08 -5.27
N THR A 302 14.82 12.79 -5.90
CA THR A 302 13.86 13.82 -6.34
C THR A 302 13.50 14.77 -5.19
N ASP A 303 13.09 14.24 -4.06
CA ASP A 303 12.62 15.05 -2.93
C ASP A 303 13.75 15.66 -2.07
N LEU A 304 15.01 15.29 -2.31
CA LEU A 304 16.14 16.08 -1.78
C LEU A 304 16.13 17.51 -2.33
N HIS A 305 15.62 17.68 -3.55
CA HIS A 305 15.48 18.99 -4.20
C HIS A 305 14.18 19.74 -3.84
N SER A 306 13.37 19.18 -2.94
CA SER A 306 12.14 19.81 -2.44
C SER A 306 12.11 19.82 -0.90
N MET A 307 12.25 18.69 -0.25
CA MET A 307 12.14 18.50 1.20
C MET A 307 13.49 18.48 1.92
N GLY A 308 14.61 18.23 1.21
CA GLY A 308 15.93 18.06 1.82
C GLY A 308 16.34 19.22 2.72
N GLN A 309 16.06 20.49 2.33
CA GLN A 309 16.34 21.65 3.15
C GLN A 309 15.56 21.62 4.48
N PHE A 310 14.29 21.25 4.46
CA PHE A 310 13.47 21.17 5.67
C PHE A 310 13.91 20.03 6.58
N ILE A 311 14.23 18.89 6.01
CA ILE A 311 14.73 17.73 6.76
C ILE A 311 16.04 18.10 7.44
N GLN A 312 17.00 18.70 6.70
CA GLN A 312 18.32 19.05 7.21
C GLN A 312 18.32 20.15 8.27
N GLU A 313 17.51 21.22 8.11
CA GLU A 313 17.58 22.41 8.96
C GLU A 313 16.23 22.86 9.55
N GLY A 314 15.12 22.21 9.22
CA GLY A 314 13.79 22.56 9.73
C GLY A 314 13.54 22.10 11.16
N ALA A 315 12.28 22.06 11.57
CA ALA A 315 11.87 21.63 12.90
C ALA A 315 12.25 20.16 13.17
N ARG A 316 12.83 19.88 14.34
CA ARG A 316 13.30 18.53 14.73
C ARG A 316 12.15 17.60 15.18
N ILE A 317 11.01 17.64 14.50
CA ILE A 317 9.80 16.86 14.83
C ILE A 317 9.67 15.55 14.08
N MET A 318 10.65 15.20 13.23
CA MET A 318 10.59 14.04 12.35
C MET A 318 11.73 13.07 12.57
N PHE A 319 11.57 11.87 12.02
CA PHE A 319 12.62 10.90 11.78
C PHE A 319 12.37 10.22 10.41
N GLU A 320 13.40 9.59 9.89
CA GLU A 320 13.37 8.94 8.57
C GLU A 320 13.41 7.43 8.70
N THR A 321 12.63 6.76 7.85
CA THR A 321 12.64 5.31 7.64
C THR A 321 12.98 5.03 6.19
N ILE A 322 14.20 4.57 5.93
CA ILE A 322 14.73 4.37 4.58
C ILE A 322 14.51 2.93 4.18
N VAL A 323 13.76 2.70 3.09
CA VAL A 323 13.70 1.38 2.44
C VAL A 323 14.88 1.26 1.49
N ASP A 324 15.89 0.52 1.94
CA ASP A 324 17.15 0.33 1.23
C ASP A 324 17.08 -0.90 0.33
N VAL A 325 16.76 -0.69 -0.94
CA VAL A 325 16.73 -1.73 -1.98
C VAL A 325 18.16 -2.01 -2.44
N LYS A 326 18.67 -3.21 -2.11
CA LYS A 326 20.08 -3.57 -2.36
C LYS A 326 20.41 -3.74 -3.83
N LYS A 327 19.45 -4.25 -4.62
CA LYS A 327 19.64 -4.53 -6.05
C LYS A 327 18.52 -3.89 -6.85
N PRO A 328 18.84 -2.99 -7.80
CA PRO A 328 17.85 -2.48 -8.73
C PRO A 328 17.38 -3.60 -9.68
N ALA A 329 16.19 -3.43 -10.27
CA ALA A 329 15.68 -4.36 -11.29
C ALA A 329 16.57 -4.40 -12.55
N GLN A 330 17.16 -3.25 -12.90
CA GLN A 330 18.12 -3.08 -13.98
C GLN A 330 19.19 -2.10 -13.54
N ASP A 331 20.39 -2.19 -14.14
CA ASP A 331 21.47 -1.28 -13.86
C ASP A 331 22.05 -0.69 -15.14
N LEU A 332 22.73 0.44 -15.03
CA LEU A 332 23.38 1.11 -16.16
C LEU A 332 24.84 1.33 -15.83
N PHE A 333 25.71 0.99 -16.77
CA PHE A 333 27.14 1.28 -16.67
C PHE A 333 27.43 2.69 -17.19
N ILE A 334 28.26 3.44 -16.49
CA ILE A 334 28.63 4.82 -16.83
C ILE A 334 29.93 4.80 -17.61
N ASP A 335 29.84 5.04 -18.90
CA ASP A 335 31.01 5.17 -19.77
C ASP A 335 31.66 6.56 -19.61
N PRO A 336 32.99 6.66 -19.82
CA PRO A 336 33.65 7.96 -19.82
C PRO A 336 33.24 8.78 -21.06
N LEU A 337 32.97 10.08 -20.85
CA LEU A 337 32.70 11.04 -21.92
C LEU A 337 34.01 11.68 -22.40
N GLU A 338 34.30 11.61 -23.70
CA GLU A 338 35.45 12.30 -24.31
C GLU A 338 35.36 13.81 -24.05
N GLY A 339 36.46 14.42 -23.59
CA GLY A 339 36.51 15.84 -23.24
C GLY A 339 35.93 16.20 -21.87
N ASN A 340 35.21 15.29 -21.18
CA ASN A 340 34.67 15.52 -19.84
C ASN A 340 33.91 16.87 -19.68
N PHE A 341 33.06 17.21 -20.66
CA PHE A 341 32.40 18.53 -20.73
C PHE A 341 31.39 18.77 -19.58
N ASP A 342 30.82 17.69 -19.03
CA ASP A 342 29.92 17.72 -17.89
C ASP A 342 30.62 17.61 -16.52
N GLY A 343 31.91 17.33 -16.52
CA GLY A 343 32.70 17.15 -15.31
C GLY A 343 32.45 15.83 -14.57
N LEU A 344 31.72 14.89 -15.17
CA LEU A 344 31.25 13.68 -14.49
C LEU A 344 32.12 12.42 -14.70
N ASN A 345 33.26 12.52 -15.39
CA ASN A 345 34.15 11.36 -15.62
C ASN A 345 34.70 10.74 -14.32
N PHE A 346 34.61 11.40 -13.18
CA PHE A 346 34.91 10.80 -11.89
C PHE A 346 33.91 9.71 -11.48
N LEU A 347 32.71 9.67 -12.10
CA LEU A 347 31.71 8.62 -11.94
C LEU A 347 31.85 7.51 -13.00
N ALA A 348 32.73 7.66 -13.98
CA ALA A 348 32.87 6.70 -15.06
C ALA A 348 33.46 5.36 -14.57
N ASN A 349 33.27 4.31 -15.36
CA ASN A 349 33.71 2.94 -15.11
C ASN A 349 33.07 2.28 -13.86
N GLN A 350 31.88 2.69 -13.50
CA GLN A 350 31.06 2.06 -12.47
C GLN A 350 29.58 2.05 -12.85
N ASN A 351 28.80 1.29 -12.13
CA ASN A 351 27.35 1.23 -12.32
C ASN A 351 26.63 2.42 -11.67
N MET A 352 25.50 2.84 -12.25
CA MET A 352 24.66 3.92 -11.70
C MET A 352 24.12 3.57 -10.30
N SER A 353 23.88 2.29 -10.01
CA SER A 353 23.48 1.82 -8.68
C SER A 353 24.48 2.15 -7.60
N VAL A 354 25.80 2.19 -7.92
CA VAL A 354 26.84 2.61 -6.99
C VAL A 354 26.70 4.08 -6.66
N VAL A 355 26.42 4.92 -7.66
CA VAL A 355 26.21 6.37 -7.46
C VAL A 355 24.96 6.61 -6.61
N ASN A 356 23.85 5.93 -6.91
CA ASN A 356 22.60 6.00 -6.14
C ASN A 356 22.83 5.58 -4.66
N ARG A 357 23.59 4.50 -4.44
CA ARG A 357 24.01 4.05 -3.10
C ARG A 357 24.81 5.11 -2.36
N LYS A 358 25.77 5.75 -3.03
CA LYS A 358 26.58 6.81 -2.41
C LYS A 358 25.79 8.08 -2.13
N ALA A 359 24.79 8.40 -2.94
CA ALA A 359 23.85 9.48 -2.67
C ALA A 359 23.07 9.19 -1.38
N MET A 360 22.51 7.97 -1.23
CA MET A 360 21.82 7.55 -0.01
C MET A 360 22.73 7.61 1.22
N GLU A 361 23.93 7.01 1.16
CA GLU A 361 24.89 7.01 2.27
C GLU A 361 25.29 8.44 2.68
N GLY A 362 25.50 9.34 1.71
CA GLY A 362 25.80 10.74 1.96
C GLY A 362 24.66 11.50 2.63
N THR A 363 23.43 11.23 2.22
CA THR A 363 22.21 11.82 2.82
C THR A 363 22.05 11.34 4.27
N ILE A 364 22.16 10.03 4.52
CA ILE A 364 22.09 9.45 5.87
C ILE A 364 23.07 10.13 6.82
N LEU A 365 24.32 10.29 6.39
CA LEU A 365 25.35 10.93 7.23
C LEU A 365 24.98 12.40 7.52
N ALA A 366 24.53 13.15 6.50
CA ALA A 366 24.19 14.56 6.65
C ALA A 366 22.98 14.77 7.57
N HIS A 367 21.92 13.98 7.39
CA HIS A 367 20.69 14.10 8.18
C HIS A 367 20.91 13.62 9.63
N THR A 368 21.66 12.52 9.83
CA THR A 368 22.05 12.05 11.17
C THR A 368 22.86 13.13 11.92
N ASP A 369 23.84 13.75 11.27
CA ASP A 369 24.62 14.88 11.83
C ASP A 369 23.72 16.10 12.10
N GLY A 370 22.68 16.29 11.30
CA GLY A 370 21.63 17.26 11.50
C GLY A 370 20.61 16.94 12.60
N CYS A 371 20.85 15.90 13.40
CA CYS A 371 19.96 15.43 14.48
C CYS A 371 18.60 14.92 13.99
N VAL A 372 18.53 14.32 12.82
CA VAL A 372 17.40 13.53 12.33
C VAL A 372 17.70 12.05 12.60
N PRO A 373 16.88 11.35 13.40
CA PRO A 373 17.06 9.91 13.58
C PRO A 373 16.74 9.15 12.30
N GLU A 374 17.54 8.15 11.96
CA GLU A 374 17.35 7.33 10.76
C GLU A 374 17.38 5.85 11.07
N VAL A 375 16.40 5.12 10.50
CA VAL A 375 16.32 3.67 10.55
C VAL A 375 16.23 3.12 9.13
N LEU A 376 16.98 2.04 8.84
CA LEU A 376 16.94 1.42 7.52
C LEU A 376 16.18 0.10 7.58
N ILE A 377 15.33 -0.11 6.58
CA ILE A 377 14.70 -1.39 6.26
C ILE A 377 15.37 -1.89 4.99
N GLU A 378 16.34 -2.80 5.17
CA GLU A 378 17.11 -3.38 4.06
C GLU A 378 16.28 -4.43 3.34
N VAL A 379 16.13 -4.32 2.02
CA VAL A 379 15.39 -5.25 1.16
C VAL A 379 16.31 -5.71 0.02
N ASP A 380 16.38 -7.01 -0.25
CA ASP A 380 17.30 -7.53 -1.26
C ASP A 380 17.01 -6.97 -2.65
N ASP A 381 15.74 -6.98 -3.07
CA ASP A 381 15.22 -6.41 -4.32
C ASP A 381 13.68 -6.26 -4.24
N LEU A 382 13.05 -5.69 -5.27
CA LEU A 382 11.60 -5.54 -5.37
C LEU A 382 10.91 -6.70 -6.10
N SER A 383 11.44 -7.92 -6.01
CA SER A 383 10.74 -9.12 -6.50
C SER A 383 9.42 -9.37 -5.75
N ALA A 384 8.51 -10.11 -6.37
CA ALA A 384 7.22 -10.45 -5.78
C ALA A 384 7.39 -11.09 -4.38
N TYR A 385 8.39 -11.97 -4.22
CA TYR A 385 8.71 -12.60 -2.92
C TYR A 385 9.09 -11.57 -1.86
N ASN A 386 10.03 -10.68 -2.15
CA ASN A 386 10.51 -9.69 -1.20
C ASN A 386 9.45 -8.62 -0.88
N VAL A 387 8.63 -8.24 -1.87
CA VAL A 387 7.48 -7.33 -1.65
C VAL A 387 6.44 -8.00 -0.76
N GLY A 388 6.12 -9.27 -0.95
CA GLY A 388 5.24 -10.03 -0.06
C GLY A 388 5.77 -10.09 1.37
N TYR A 389 7.07 -10.33 1.52
CA TYR A 389 7.75 -10.34 2.81
C TYR A 389 7.68 -8.97 3.52
N LEU A 390 7.94 -7.88 2.77
CA LEU A 390 7.89 -6.52 3.28
C LEU A 390 6.47 -6.08 3.69
N ILE A 391 5.44 -6.49 2.94
CA ILE A 391 4.04 -6.24 3.28
C ILE A 391 3.71 -6.83 4.65
N TYR A 392 4.07 -8.10 4.88
CA TYR A 392 3.77 -8.74 6.15
C TYR A 392 4.60 -8.16 7.31
N PHE A 393 5.85 -7.79 7.07
CA PHE A 393 6.68 -7.05 8.02
C PHE A 393 5.96 -5.78 8.50
N PHE A 394 5.48 -4.96 7.57
CA PHE A 394 4.77 -3.73 7.92
C PHE A 394 3.43 -4.00 8.62
N TRP A 395 2.68 -5.02 8.22
CA TRP A 395 1.45 -5.40 8.91
C TRP A 395 1.69 -5.73 10.37
N ARG A 396 2.70 -6.54 10.63
CA ARG A 396 3.05 -6.97 11.98
C ARG A 396 3.55 -5.81 12.83
N ALA A 397 4.41 -4.98 12.27
CA ALA A 397 4.92 -3.77 12.92
C ALA A 397 3.81 -2.78 13.24
N CYS A 398 2.91 -2.52 12.29
CA CYS A 398 1.79 -1.59 12.45
C CYS A 398 0.81 -2.05 13.54
N ALA A 399 0.45 -3.32 13.56
CA ALA A 399 -0.44 -3.87 14.58
C ALA A 399 0.16 -3.74 15.99
N CYS A 400 1.44 -4.09 16.15
CA CYS A 400 2.17 -3.91 17.41
C CYS A 400 2.25 -2.44 17.81
N SER A 401 2.64 -1.56 16.89
CA SER A 401 2.79 -0.12 17.13
C SER A 401 1.48 0.54 17.57
N GLY A 402 0.35 0.17 16.95
CA GLY A 402 -0.97 0.64 17.37
C GLY A 402 -1.34 0.23 18.80
N TYR A 403 -1.01 -1.00 19.20
CA TYR A 403 -1.23 -1.42 20.59
C TYR A 403 -0.28 -0.72 21.57
N LEU A 404 0.97 -0.42 21.20
CA LEU A 404 1.88 0.39 21.99
C LEU A 404 1.37 1.83 22.22
N LEU A 405 0.61 2.37 21.26
CA LEU A 405 -0.12 3.64 21.38
C LEU A 405 -1.42 3.52 22.17
N SER A 406 -1.82 2.31 22.55
CA SER A 406 -3.11 2.01 23.19
C SER A 406 -4.31 2.47 22.36
N VAL A 407 -4.29 2.25 21.04
CA VAL A 407 -5.40 2.48 20.13
C VAL A 407 -5.85 1.17 19.48
N ASN A 408 -7.06 1.15 18.89
CA ASN A 408 -7.49 0.04 18.05
C ASN A 408 -6.87 0.17 16.64
N PRO A 409 -5.90 -0.68 16.23
CA PRO A 409 -5.24 -0.52 14.94
C PRO A 409 -6.07 -0.96 13.73
N PHE A 410 -7.28 -1.52 13.91
CA PHE A 410 -8.01 -2.20 12.85
C PHE A 410 -9.32 -1.52 12.45
N ASN A 411 -9.84 -0.55 13.21
CA ASN A 411 -11.00 0.26 12.84
C ASN A 411 -10.58 1.61 12.22
N GLN A 412 -11.54 2.40 11.72
CA GLN A 412 -11.32 3.74 11.16
C GLN A 412 -12.56 4.65 11.36
N PRO A 413 -12.92 4.99 12.62
CA PRO A 413 -14.14 5.75 12.90
C PRO A 413 -14.11 7.18 12.34
N GLY A 414 -12.94 7.78 12.18
CA GLY A 414 -12.76 9.17 11.75
C GLY A 414 -13.28 9.48 10.33
N VAL A 415 -13.36 8.46 9.46
CA VAL A 415 -13.81 8.65 8.07
C VAL A 415 -15.34 8.69 7.91
N GLU A 416 -16.11 8.38 8.94
CA GLU A 416 -17.56 8.33 8.84
C GLU A 416 -18.21 9.72 8.78
N SER A 417 -17.61 10.72 9.41
CA SER A 417 -18.14 12.08 9.48
C SER A 417 -18.20 12.74 8.09
N TYR A 418 -17.11 12.70 7.32
CA TYR A 418 -17.11 13.32 5.99
C TYR A 418 -18.08 12.61 5.02
N LYS A 419 -18.23 11.30 5.12
CA LYS A 419 -19.19 10.54 4.30
C LYS A 419 -20.62 10.98 4.56
N LYS A 420 -21.01 11.12 5.84
CA LYS A 420 -22.33 11.63 6.23
C LYS A 420 -22.56 13.04 5.67
N ASN A 421 -21.58 13.92 5.79
CA ASN A 421 -21.69 15.28 5.26
C ASN A 421 -21.83 15.27 3.74
N MET A 422 -21.03 14.47 3.04
CA MET A 422 -21.13 14.32 1.58
C MET A 422 -22.51 13.82 1.16
N PHE A 423 -23.04 12.80 1.82
CA PHE A 423 -24.38 12.26 1.50
C PHE A 423 -25.48 13.31 1.74
N ALA A 424 -25.39 14.07 2.82
CA ALA A 424 -26.33 15.15 3.10
C ALA A 424 -26.27 16.24 2.02
N LEU A 425 -25.08 16.73 1.69
CA LEU A 425 -24.88 17.77 0.66
C LEU A 425 -25.28 17.30 -0.75
N LEU A 426 -25.24 16.01 -1.02
CA LEU A 426 -25.73 15.41 -2.27
C LEU A 426 -27.25 15.16 -2.27
N GLY A 427 -27.95 15.51 -1.20
CA GLY A 427 -29.41 15.33 -1.10
C GLY A 427 -29.86 13.87 -0.98
N LYS A 428 -29.01 13.00 -0.39
CA LYS A 428 -29.38 11.59 -0.18
C LYS A 428 -30.60 11.50 0.75
N PRO A 429 -31.65 10.71 0.37
CA PRO A 429 -32.82 10.53 1.24
C PRO A 429 -32.45 10.10 2.66
N GLY A 430 -33.11 10.70 3.65
CA GLY A 430 -32.87 10.47 5.07
C GLY A 430 -31.81 11.39 5.71
N TYR A 431 -31.28 12.38 4.98
CA TYR A 431 -30.28 13.35 5.47
C TYR A 431 -30.81 14.81 5.44
N GLU A 432 -32.10 15.05 5.21
CA GLU A 432 -32.70 16.37 4.92
C GLU A 432 -32.36 17.41 6.03
N GLY A 433 -32.47 17.02 7.30
CA GLY A 433 -32.16 17.90 8.43
C GLY A 433 -30.67 18.32 8.47
N LEU A 434 -29.77 17.38 8.21
CA LEU A 434 -28.32 17.62 8.15
C LEU A 434 -27.93 18.47 6.94
N THR A 435 -28.62 18.30 5.80
CA THR A 435 -28.40 19.10 4.58
C THR A 435 -28.57 20.59 4.87
N ALA A 436 -29.70 20.97 5.47
CA ALA A 436 -29.98 22.38 5.79
C ALA A 436 -28.94 22.98 6.76
N GLU A 437 -28.50 22.21 7.75
CA GLU A 437 -27.45 22.63 8.71
C GLU A 437 -26.12 22.87 8.00
N LEU A 438 -25.70 21.94 7.14
CA LEU A 438 -24.40 22.04 6.45
C LEU A 438 -24.38 23.16 5.41
N GLU A 439 -25.48 23.34 4.65
CA GLU A 439 -25.60 24.45 3.71
C GLU A 439 -25.54 25.82 4.40
N ALA A 440 -26.10 25.92 5.61
CA ALA A 440 -26.00 27.14 6.40
C ALA A 440 -24.57 27.44 6.88
N LYS A 441 -23.77 26.40 7.14
CA LYS A 441 -22.34 26.54 7.51
C LYS A 441 -21.42 26.86 6.33
N LEU A 442 -21.85 26.57 5.11
CA LEU A 442 -21.05 26.84 3.89
C LEU A 442 -21.32 28.25 3.30
N LYS A 443 -22.35 28.93 3.75
CA LYS A 443 -22.69 30.33 3.40
C LYS A 443 -21.97 31.29 4.32
#